data_c126792ded4a5a6fa38c0f88d903dfc1
#
_entry.id   c126792ded4a5a6fa38c0f88d903dfc1
#
_cell.length_a   1.000
_cell.length_b   1.000
_cell.length_c   1.000
_cell.angle_alpha   90.00
_cell.angle_beta   90.00
_cell.angle_gamma   90.00
#
_symmetry.space_group_name_H-M   'P 1'
#
loop_
_entity.id
_entity.type
_entity.pdbx_description
1 polymer ?
#
loop_
_entity_poly.entity_id
_entity_poly.type
_entity_poly.pdbx_seq_one_letter_code
_entity_poly.pdbx_strand_id
1 'polypeptide(L)' 'MQHSDFNIGSEFNLSGHLWRCTDVGQRTVVAIKLNAPDDSWYSGPPYAVAETVIDEHDIEACTPAD' A
#
# COMPACT_ATOMS: atom_id res chain seq x y z
N MET A 1 3.80 11.20 4.60
CA MET A 1 5.07 10.75 3.97
C MET A 1 5.24 11.42 2.63
N GLN A 2 6.45 11.46 2.14
CA GLN A 2 6.77 11.93 0.80
C GLN A 2 6.99 10.75 -0.12
N HIS A 3 6.84 10.97 -1.42
CA HIS A 3 7.05 9.91 -2.41
C HIS A 3 8.42 9.26 -2.26
N SER A 4 9.44 10.03 -1.95
CA SER A 4 10.80 9.52 -1.78
C SER A 4 10.98 8.63 -0.54
N ASP A 5 10.00 8.60 0.35
CA ASP A 5 10.04 7.76 1.53
C ASP A 5 9.60 6.32 1.26
N PHE A 6 9.07 6.07 0.07
CA PHE A 6 8.53 4.76 -0.28
C PHE A 6 9.57 3.91 -0.99
N ASN A 7 9.64 2.64 -0.59
CA ASN A 7 10.48 1.65 -1.24
C ASN A 7 9.66 0.38 -1.42
N ILE A 8 9.95 -0.37 -2.47
CA ILE A 8 9.28 -1.66 -2.67
C ILE A 8 9.52 -2.55 -1.45
N GLY A 9 8.45 -3.05 -0.87
CA GLY A 9 8.49 -3.87 0.34
C GLY A 9 8.33 -3.09 1.64
N SER A 10 8.37 -1.77 1.61
CA SER A 10 8.18 -0.98 2.83
C SER A 10 6.70 -0.95 3.22
N GLU A 11 6.43 -0.81 4.52
CA GLU A 11 5.08 -0.79 5.05
C GLU A 11 4.75 0.60 5.57
N PHE A 12 3.48 0.95 5.48
CA PHE A 12 3.01 2.26 5.92
C PHE A 12 1.53 2.19 6.29
N ASN A 13 1.05 3.21 6.99
CA ASN A 13 -0.36 3.31 7.38
C ASN A 13 -1.06 4.35 6.53
N LEU A 14 -2.27 4.03 6.10
CA LEU A 14 -3.12 4.96 5.38
C LEU A 14 -4.58 4.64 5.73
N SER A 15 -5.32 5.65 6.12
CA SER A 15 -6.75 5.53 6.47
C SER A 15 -7.02 4.44 7.51
N GLY A 16 -6.13 4.29 8.47
CA GLY A 16 -6.29 3.31 9.54
C GLY A 16 -5.95 1.89 9.17
N HIS A 17 -5.38 1.67 8.00
CA HIS A 17 -4.99 0.34 7.54
C HIS A 17 -3.50 0.28 7.27
N LEU A 18 -2.94 -0.92 7.40
CA LEU A 18 -1.55 -1.19 7.08
C LEU A 18 -1.44 -1.63 5.63
N TRP A 19 -0.46 -1.07 4.93
CA TRP A 19 -0.22 -1.34 3.51
C TRP A 19 1.24 -1.69 3.28
N ARG A 20 1.50 -2.43 2.21
CA ARG A 20 2.88 -2.69 1.76
C ARG A 20 3.04 -2.16 0.35
N CYS A 21 4.10 -1.40 0.12
CA CYS A 21 4.43 -0.87 -1.19
C CYS A 21 4.91 -2.00 -2.10
N THR A 22 4.31 -2.11 -3.27
CA THR A 22 4.68 -3.14 -4.26
C THR A 22 5.35 -2.55 -5.48
N ASP A 23 5.19 -1.25 -5.72
CA ASP A 23 5.85 -0.57 -6.82
C ASP A 23 5.90 0.92 -6.53
N VAL A 24 6.89 1.59 -7.09
CA VAL A 24 7.06 3.04 -6.93
C VAL A 24 7.14 3.66 -8.32
N GLY A 25 6.14 4.47 -8.66
CA GLY A 25 6.11 5.22 -9.91
C GLY A 25 6.78 6.57 -9.77
N GLN A 26 6.59 7.42 -10.75
CA GLN A 26 7.18 8.76 -10.72
C GLN A 26 6.49 9.68 -9.71
N ARG A 27 5.17 9.56 -9.59
CA ARG A 27 4.37 10.41 -8.70
C ARG A 27 3.45 9.59 -7.79
N THR A 28 3.32 8.31 -8.06
CA THR A 28 2.40 7.44 -7.35
C THR A 28 3.14 6.26 -6.78
N VAL A 29 2.49 5.57 -5.88
CA VAL A 29 2.97 4.29 -5.36
C VAL A 29 1.85 3.29 -5.54
N VAL A 30 2.22 2.04 -5.76
CA VAL A 30 1.25 0.94 -5.78
C VAL A 30 1.44 0.14 -4.50
N ALA A 31 0.35 -0.22 -3.86
CA ALA A 31 0.41 -0.92 -2.59
C ALA A 31 -0.71 -1.91 -2.43
N ILE A 32 -0.50 -2.87 -1.54
CA ILE A 32 -1.52 -3.84 -1.15
C ILE A 32 -1.86 -3.64 0.31
N LYS A 33 -3.12 -3.85 0.65
CA LYS A 33 -3.61 -3.74 2.01
C LYS A 33 -3.30 -5.03 2.76
N LEU A 34 -2.63 -4.92 3.90
CA LEU A 34 -2.14 -6.09 4.61
C LEU A 34 -3.09 -6.63 5.66
N ASN A 35 -3.84 -5.80 6.33
CA ASN A 35 -4.71 -6.25 7.41
C ASN A 35 -6.16 -6.37 6.96
N ALA A 36 -6.37 -7.16 5.89
CA ALA A 36 -7.72 -7.49 5.47
C ALA A 36 -8.46 -8.21 6.61
N PRO A 37 -9.76 -7.90 6.81
CA PRO A 37 -10.49 -8.45 7.95
C PRO A 37 -10.76 -9.94 7.87
N ASP A 38 -10.66 -10.55 6.71
CA ASP A 38 -10.90 -11.98 6.55
C ASP A 38 -10.10 -12.54 5.37
N ASP A 39 -10.15 -13.85 5.22
CA ASP A 39 -9.40 -14.55 4.21
C ASP A 39 -9.99 -14.43 2.80
N SER A 40 -11.18 -13.86 2.68
CA SER A 40 -11.80 -13.69 1.35
C SER A 40 -10.94 -12.79 0.45
N TRP A 41 -10.12 -11.96 1.05
CA TRP A 41 -9.13 -11.15 0.38
C TRP A 41 -8.20 -12.00 -0.49
N TYR A 42 -7.95 -13.24 -0.06
CA TYR A 42 -7.04 -14.16 -0.74
C TYR A 42 -7.77 -15.28 -1.46
N SER A 43 -9.02 -15.11 -1.76
CA SER A 43 -9.84 -16.20 -2.34
C SER A 43 -9.53 -16.48 -3.80
N GLY A 44 -8.50 -15.90 -4.35
CA GLY A 44 -8.06 -16.17 -5.72
C GLY A 44 -6.65 -16.70 -5.75
N PRO A 45 -6.06 -16.81 -6.93
CA PRO A 45 -4.64 -17.17 -7.04
C PRO A 45 -3.78 -16.15 -6.30
N PRO A 46 -2.56 -16.54 -5.86
CA PRO A 46 -1.72 -15.63 -5.10
C PRO A 46 -1.43 -14.28 -5.79
N TYR A 47 -1.44 -14.28 -7.11
CA TYR A 47 -1.20 -13.07 -7.88
C TYR A 47 -2.46 -12.19 -8.02
N ALA A 48 -3.57 -12.62 -7.48
CA ALA A 48 -4.83 -11.89 -7.59
C ALA A 48 -5.04 -10.90 -6.44
N VAL A 49 -4.02 -10.64 -5.64
CA VAL A 49 -4.10 -9.65 -4.58
C VAL A 49 -4.34 -8.28 -5.22
N ALA A 50 -5.35 -7.56 -4.75
CA ALA A 50 -5.72 -6.28 -5.32
C ALA A 50 -4.66 -5.22 -4.97
N GLU A 51 -4.06 -4.66 -5.98
CA GLU A 51 -3.15 -3.55 -5.82
C GLU A 51 -3.90 -2.23 -6.00
N THR A 52 -3.56 -1.25 -5.17
CA THR A 52 -4.19 0.07 -5.22
C THR A 52 -3.13 1.10 -5.55
N VAL A 53 -3.47 2.01 -6.45
CA VAL A 53 -2.59 3.13 -6.77
C VAL A 53 -2.82 4.23 -5.74
N ILE A 54 -1.74 4.64 -5.08
CA ILE A 54 -1.75 5.70 -4.08
C ILE A 54 -1.25 6.97 -4.78
N ASP A 55 -2.10 7.98 -4.89
CA ASP A 55 -1.73 9.23 -5.58
C ASP A 55 -1.05 10.22 -4.63
N GLU A 56 -0.69 11.38 -5.16
CA GLU A 56 0.04 12.38 -4.39
C GLU A 56 -0.71 12.84 -3.14
N HIS A 57 -2.03 12.94 -3.21
CA HIS A 57 -2.84 13.36 -2.07
C HIS A 57 -2.86 12.29 -0.98
N ASP A 58 -2.97 11.04 -1.37
CA ASP A 58 -2.98 9.93 -0.43
C ASP A 58 -1.61 9.73 0.19
N ILE A 59 -0.54 9.95 -0.58
CA ILE A 59 0.82 9.87 -0.07
C ILE A 59 1.01 10.84 1.09
N GLU A 60 0.48 12.05 0.99
CA GLU A 60 0.58 13.03 2.07
C GLU A 60 -0.09 12.54 3.36
N ALA A 61 -1.14 11.75 3.23
CA ALA A 61 -1.87 11.22 4.38
C ALA A 61 -1.24 9.97 4.97
N CYS A 62 -0.26 9.37 4.30
CA CYS A 62 0.41 8.17 4.80
C CYS A 62 1.34 8.50 5.95
N THR A 63 1.49 7.53 6.87
CA THR A 63 2.44 7.63 7.96
C THR A 63 3.28 6.35 8.01
N PRO A 64 4.52 6.42 8.51
CA PRO A 64 5.35 5.22 8.66
C PRO A 64 4.66 4.17 9.52
N ALA A 65 4.92 2.90 9.23
CA ALA A 65 4.32 1.79 9.97
C ALA A 65 4.85 1.65 11.39
N ASP A 66 5.97 2.26 11.68
CA ASP A 66 6.61 2.19 13.00
C ASP A 66 6.13 3.32 13.91
#